data_f634b578485c2d866f1bacfcdb638f5b
#
_entry.id   f634b578485c2d866f1bacfcdb638f5b
#
_cell.length_a   1.000
_cell.length_b   1.000
_cell.length_c   1.000
_cell.angle_alpha   90.00
_cell.angle_beta   90.00
_cell.angle_gamma   90.00
#
_symmetry.space_group_name_H-M   'P 1'
#
loop_
_entity.id
_entity.type
_entity.pdbx_description
1 polymer ?
#
loop_
_entity_poly.entity_id
_entity_poly.type
_entity_poly.pdbx_seq_one_letter_code
_entity_poly.pdbx_strand_id
1 'polypeptide(L)'
;MSLQNAEANLKEFGKELNLEGLAFDENHTCILGIDNTFSLHLTYEPNSDRLYLYSPILDGLPKDDPSKLKLYEALLEGSMLGGQMAGGGVGVAVKEELILMHCVLEMGSGADPSSLRRFAPLFVESVEKWRERAKNIIEGRDPGATGIPGGGPIGGGGQPRPPGKDDDNPKPGDRFIKI
;
A
#
# COMPACT_ATOMS: atom_id res chain seq x y z
N MET A 1 21.24 -15.49 7.80
CA MET A 1 20.00 -16.26 7.56
C MET A 1 18.90 -15.44 6.90
N SER A 2 18.72 -14.18 7.23
CA SER A 2 17.66 -13.31 6.66
C SER A 2 17.90 -12.88 5.21
N LEU A 3 19.13 -12.59 4.80
CA LEU A 3 19.44 -12.37 3.38
C LEU A 3 19.16 -13.63 2.55
N GLN A 4 19.51 -14.80 3.05
CA GLN A 4 19.20 -16.08 2.41
C GLN A 4 17.70 -16.31 2.26
N ASN A 5 16.88 -15.84 3.21
CA ASN A 5 15.44 -15.90 3.09
C ASN A 5 14.93 -14.95 1.98
N ALA A 6 15.49 -13.74 1.89
CA ALA A 6 15.17 -12.80 0.83
C ALA A 6 15.57 -13.35 -0.55
N GLU A 7 16.76 -13.92 -0.67
CA GLU A 7 17.23 -14.59 -1.91
C GLU A 7 16.34 -15.77 -2.30
N ALA A 8 15.94 -16.60 -1.32
CA ALA A 8 15.02 -17.72 -1.55
C ALA A 8 13.65 -17.23 -2.05
N ASN A 9 13.10 -16.18 -1.44
CA ASN A 9 11.87 -15.54 -1.90
C ASN A 9 11.99 -14.99 -3.32
N LEU A 10 13.09 -14.31 -3.62
CA LEU A 10 13.34 -13.76 -4.96
C LEU A 10 13.45 -14.86 -6.01
N LYS A 11 14.15 -15.96 -5.69
CA LYS A 11 14.30 -17.12 -6.56
C LYS A 11 12.97 -17.82 -6.85
N GLU A 12 12.13 -18.03 -5.81
CA GLU A 12 10.81 -18.63 -6.01
C GLU A 12 9.89 -17.71 -6.85
N PHE A 13 9.97 -16.42 -6.64
CA PHE A 13 9.25 -15.45 -7.45
C PHE A 13 9.73 -15.45 -8.92
N GLY A 14 11.04 -15.51 -9.13
CA GLY A 14 11.61 -15.61 -10.48
C GLY A 14 11.14 -16.86 -11.23
N LYS A 15 11.05 -18.01 -10.56
CA LYS A 15 10.52 -19.24 -11.17
C LYS A 15 9.08 -19.07 -11.65
N GLU A 16 8.23 -18.44 -10.86
CA GLU A 16 6.83 -18.16 -11.23
C GLU A 16 6.72 -17.32 -12.50
N LEU A 17 7.60 -16.33 -12.62
CA LEU A 17 7.66 -15.42 -13.78
C LEU A 17 8.43 -15.99 -14.98
N ASN A 18 8.98 -17.20 -14.89
CA ASN A 18 9.91 -17.79 -15.87
C ASN A 18 11.14 -16.89 -16.14
N LEU A 19 11.59 -16.15 -15.11
CA LEU A 19 12.79 -15.33 -15.13
C LEU A 19 13.93 -16.07 -14.45
N GLU A 20 14.70 -16.81 -15.23
CA GLU A 20 15.90 -17.47 -14.74
C GLU A 20 16.99 -16.43 -14.43
N GLY A 21 17.62 -16.56 -13.25
CA GLY A 21 18.72 -15.67 -12.86
C GLY A 21 18.31 -14.39 -12.16
N LEU A 22 17.06 -14.28 -11.71
CA LEU A 22 16.64 -13.16 -10.89
C LEU A 22 17.43 -13.15 -9.57
N ALA A 23 18.19 -12.08 -9.32
CA ALA A 23 19.08 -11.93 -8.18
C ALA A 23 19.14 -10.47 -7.71
N PHE A 24 19.51 -10.27 -6.46
CA PHE A 24 19.87 -8.95 -5.96
C PHE A 24 21.24 -8.52 -6.50
N ASP A 25 21.38 -7.24 -6.73
CA ASP A 25 22.66 -6.59 -7.04
C ASP A 25 23.51 -6.41 -5.75
N GLU A 26 24.65 -5.73 -5.90
CA GLU A 26 25.56 -5.41 -4.78
C GLU A 26 24.94 -4.50 -3.69
N ASN A 27 23.86 -3.78 -4.02
CA ASN A 27 23.10 -2.95 -3.12
C ASN A 27 21.87 -3.67 -2.55
N HIS A 28 21.80 -4.98 -2.68
CA HIS A 28 20.66 -5.81 -2.30
C HIS A 28 19.34 -5.38 -2.97
N THR A 29 19.42 -4.88 -4.18
CA THR A 29 18.26 -4.40 -4.94
C THR A 29 18.07 -5.24 -6.21
N CYS A 30 16.81 -5.51 -6.54
CA CYS A 30 16.38 -6.13 -7.78
C CYS A 30 15.27 -5.27 -8.39
N ILE A 31 15.38 -4.94 -9.68
CA ILE A 31 14.41 -4.10 -10.39
C ILE A 31 13.80 -4.89 -11.53
N LEU A 32 12.46 -4.91 -11.57
CA LEU A 32 11.68 -5.59 -12.59
C LEU A 32 10.84 -4.58 -13.37
N GLY A 33 10.92 -4.60 -14.69
CA GLY A 33 9.97 -3.87 -15.53
C GLY A 33 8.62 -4.59 -15.59
N ILE A 34 7.54 -3.86 -15.42
CA ILE A 34 6.18 -4.36 -15.53
C ILE A 34 5.56 -3.80 -16.81
N ASP A 35 5.32 -4.66 -17.80
CA ASP A 35 4.66 -4.35 -19.08
C ASP A 35 5.16 -3.06 -19.77
N ASN A 36 6.42 -2.71 -19.59
CA ASN A 36 7.05 -1.47 -20.05
C ASN A 36 6.33 -0.17 -19.56
N THR A 37 5.53 -0.26 -18.50
CA THR A 37 4.74 0.86 -17.97
C THR A 37 5.30 1.45 -16.69
N PHE A 38 5.86 0.61 -15.82
CA PHE A 38 6.50 1.02 -14.57
C PHE A 38 7.49 -0.05 -14.09
N SER A 39 8.17 0.20 -12.98
CA SER A 39 9.13 -0.74 -12.38
C SER A 39 8.69 -1.15 -10.98
N LEU A 40 8.87 -2.43 -10.66
CA LEU A 40 8.81 -2.97 -9.32
C LEU A 40 10.25 -3.06 -8.78
N HIS A 41 10.50 -2.41 -7.67
CA HIS A 41 11.78 -2.44 -6.97
C HIS A 41 11.65 -3.33 -5.73
N LEU A 42 12.63 -4.19 -5.54
CA LEU A 42 12.76 -5.10 -4.41
C LEU A 42 14.09 -4.79 -3.73
N THR A 43 14.09 -4.26 -2.52
CA THR A 43 15.32 -3.94 -1.79
C THR A 43 15.32 -4.62 -0.43
N TYR A 44 16.31 -5.48 -0.19
CA TYR A 44 16.51 -6.08 1.13
C TYR A 44 17.36 -5.15 2.00
N GLU A 45 16.87 -4.86 3.21
CA GLU A 45 17.54 -4.02 4.19
C GLU A 45 18.09 -4.87 5.34
N PRO A 46 19.45 -5.01 5.43
CA PRO A 46 20.09 -5.95 6.36
C PRO A 46 19.89 -5.62 7.84
N ASN A 47 19.74 -4.33 8.19
CA ASN A 47 19.64 -3.92 9.61
C ASN A 47 18.29 -4.25 10.22
N SER A 48 17.24 -4.30 9.43
CA SER A 48 15.89 -4.60 9.87
C SER A 48 15.37 -5.96 9.45
N ASP A 49 16.15 -6.71 8.67
CA ASP A 49 15.75 -8.01 8.08
C ASP A 49 14.47 -7.92 7.25
N ARG A 50 14.31 -6.85 6.46
CA ARG A 50 13.11 -6.54 5.70
C ARG A 50 13.36 -6.50 4.21
N LEU A 51 12.40 -7.00 3.46
CA LEU A 51 12.32 -6.83 2.02
C LEU A 51 11.28 -5.76 1.71
N TYR A 52 11.72 -4.63 1.19
CA TYR A 52 10.87 -3.54 0.72
C TYR A 52 10.49 -3.77 -0.73
N LEU A 53 9.19 -3.72 -1.01
CA LEU A 53 8.65 -3.62 -2.35
C LEU A 53 8.23 -2.17 -2.54
N TYR A 54 8.65 -1.54 -3.62
CA TYR A 54 8.18 -0.20 -3.94
C TYR A 54 8.11 0.02 -5.45
N SER A 55 7.24 0.94 -5.84
CA SER A 55 7.00 1.26 -7.24
C SER A 55 6.52 2.70 -7.39
N PRO A 56 6.95 3.44 -8.42
CA PRO A 56 6.41 4.76 -8.70
C PRO A 56 4.95 4.65 -9.18
N ILE A 57 4.06 5.38 -8.52
CA ILE A 57 2.67 5.56 -8.97
C ILE A 57 2.51 6.84 -9.78
N LEU A 58 3.41 7.78 -9.60
CA LEU A 58 3.43 9.02 -10.39
C LEU A 58 4.87 9.52 -10.56
N ASP A 59 5.23 9.84 -11.81
CA ASP A 59 6.44 10.55 -12.20
C ASP A 59 6.10 12.01 -12.46
N GLY A 60 6.64 12.90 -11.66
CA GLY A 60 6.30 14.31 -11.64
C GLY A 60 5.10 14.62 -10.72
N LEU A 61 5.22 15.69 -9.93
CA LEU A 61 4.14 16.17 -9.06
C LEU A 61 3.24 17.16 -9.80
N PRO A 62 1.94 17.22 -9.52
CA PRO A 62 1.07 18.27 -10.03
C PRO A 62 1.62 19.66 -9.68
N LYS A 63 1.62 20.58 -10.65
CA LYS A 63 2.14 21.92 -10.45
C LYS A 63 1.16 22.85 -9.75
N ASP A 64 -0.12 22.60 -9.94
CA ASP A 64 -1.18 23.36 -9.29
C ASP A 64 -1.55 22.75 -7.93
N ASP A 65 -1.76 23.63 -6.94
CA ASP A 65 -2.03 23.22 -5.58
C ASP A 65 -3.38 22.48 -5.40
N PRO A 66 -4.47 22.84 -6.09
CA PRO A 66 -5.74 22.09 -5.98
C PRO A 66 -5.62 20.63 -6.40
N SER A 67 -4.97 20.34 -7.53
CA SER A 67 -4.77 18.96 -8.00
C SER A 67 -3.83 18.19 -7.07
N LYS A 68 -2.78 18.86 -6.61
CA LYS A 68 -1.84 18.28 -5.63
C LYS A 68 -2.53 17.91 -4.33
N LEU A 69 -3.36 18.80 -3.79
CA LEU A 69 -4.09 18.56 -2.55
C LEU A 69 -5.05 17.38 -2.69
N LYS A 70 -5.87 17.34 -3.74
CA LYS A 70 -6.78 16.23 -4.02
C LYS A 70 -6.05 14.89 -4.13
N LEU A 71 -4.90 14.90 -4.83
CA LEU A 71 -4.09 13.70 -4.97
C LEU A 71 -3.59 13.21 -3.62
N TYR A 72 -3.04 14.11 -2.80
CA TYR A 72 -2.52 13.76 -1.47
C TYR A 72 -3.62 13.28 -0.53
N GLU A 73 -4.78 13.92 -0.53
CA GLU A 73 -5.95 13.47 0.25
C GLU A 73 -6.36 12.06 -0.14
N ALA A 74 -6.50 11.78 -1.45
CA ALA A 74 -6.86 10.45 -1.94
C ALA A 74 -5.82 9.39 -1.58
N LEU A 75 -4.52 9.73 -1.70
CA LEU A 75 -3.43 8.82 -1.36
C LEU A 75 -3.36 8.52 0.13
N LEU A 76 -3.53 9.53 0.99
CA LEU A 76 -3.57 9.37 2.44
C LEU A 76 -4.77 8.54 2.87
N GLU A 77 -5.95 8.79 2.31
CA GLU A 77 -7.14 7.99 2.56
C GLU A 77 -6.94 6.52 2.14
N GLY A 78 -6.40 6.30 0.94
CA GLY A 78 -6.10 4.95 0.43
C GLY A 78 -5.04 4.22 1.23
N SER A 79 -4.13 4.95 1.88
CA SER A 79 -3.10 4.38 2.77
C SER A 79 -3.63 3.97 4.14
N MET A 80 -4.83 4.41 4.51
CA MET A 80 -5.39 4.14 5.83
C MET A 80 -5.47 2.64 6.06
N LEU A 81 -4.75 2.16 7.08
CA LEU A 81 -4.62 0.74 7.42
C LEU A 81 -4.13 -0.16 6.25
N GLY A 82 -3.49 0.44 5.24
CA GLY A 82 -3.05 -0.27 4.05
C GLY A 82 -4.17 -0.78 3.15
N GLY A 83 -5.42 -0.40 3.39
CA GLY A 83 -6.61 -1.02 2.82
C GLY A 83 -6.71 -1.02 1.31
N GLN A 84 -6.18 0.01 0.64
CA GLN A 84 -6.16 0.10 -0.82
C GLN A 84 -4.74 0.00 -1.40
N MET A 85 -3.72 -0.27 -0.56
CA MET A 85 -2.32 -0.26 -0.94
C MET A 85 -1.60 -1.57 -0.59
N ALA A 86 -2.30 -2.68 -0.75
CA ALA A 86 -1.78 -4.02 -0.48
C ALA A 86 -1.10 -4.14 0.89
N GLY A 87 -1.69 -3.55 1.94
CA GLY A 87 -1.14 -3.56 3.30
C GLY A 87 0.00 -2.57 3.53
N GLY A 88 0.40 -1.81 2.52
CA GLY A 88 1.45 -0.80 2.57
C GLY A 88 0.93 0.63 2.66
N GLY A 89 1.68 1.56 2.09
CA GLY A 89 1.35 2.97 2.06
C GLY A 89 2.05 3.70 0.93
N VAL A 90 2.00 5.02 0.97
CA VAL A 90 2.68 5.89 0.00
C VAL A 90 3.70 6.81 0.66
N GLY A 91 4.73 7.16 -0.09
CA GLY A 91 5.69 8.19 0.25
C GLY A 91 5.84 9.18 -0.92
N VAL A 92 6.18 10.41 -0.58
CA VAL A 92 6.47 11.46 -1.57
C VAL A 92 7.95 11.82 -1.48
N ALA A 93 8.69 11.55 -2.54
CA ALA A 93 10.06 11.99 -2.73
C ALA A 93 10.02 13.36 -3.42
N VAL A 94 9.96 14.43 -2.62
CA VAL A 94 9.70 15.79 -3.12
C VAL A 94 10.81 16.29 -4.05
N LYS A 95 12.08 15.96 -3.76
CA LYS A 95 13.22 16.38 -4.57
C LYS A 95 13.26 15.71 -5.94
N GLU A 96 12.86 14.45 -5.98
CA GLU A 96 12.82 13.62 -7.16
C GLU A 96 11.47 13.75 -7.91
N GLU A 97 10.53 14.49 -7.31
CA GLU A 97 9.17 14.69 -7.82
C GLU A 97 8.42 13.34 -8.04
N LEU A 98 8.67 12.36 -7.19
CA LEU A 98 8.08 11.02 -7.29
C LEU A 98 7.07 10.76 -6.17
N ILE A 99 6.03 10.01 -6.50
CA ILE A 99 5.16 9.37 -5.50
C ILE A 99 5.35 7.87 -5.62
N LEU A 100 5.77 7.26 -4.51
CA LEU A 100 6.05 5.83 -4.43
C LEU A 100 5.00 5.14 -3.55
N MET A 101 4.44 4.05 -4.04
CA MET A 101 3.74 3.08 -3.21
C MET A 101 4.75 2.07 -2.70
N HIS A 102 4.65 1.68 -1.44
CA HIS A 102 5.56 0.73 -0.83
C HIS A 102 4.84 -0.22 0.14
N CYS A 103 5.44 -1.38 0.33
CA CYS A 103 5.08 -2.33 1.38
C CYS A 103 6.33 -3.07 1.85
N VAL A 104 6.18 -3.87 2.90
CA VAL A 104 7.29 -4.56 3.57
C VAL A 104 6.94 -6.01 3.81
N LEU A 105 7.91 -6.90 3.56
CA LEU A 105 7.86 -8.30 3.96
C LEU A 105 8.98 -8.58 4.96
N GLU A 106 8.64 -9.22 6.06
CA GLU A 106 9.61 -9.65 7.07
C GLU A 106 10.39 -10.87 6.54
N MET A 107 11.74 -10.78 6.58
CA MET A 107 12.66 -11.82 6.11
C MET A 107 13.43 -12.49 7.24
N GLY A 108 13.08 -12.19 8.48
CA GLY A 108 13.70 -12.75 9.67
C GLY A 108 13.53 -14.27 9.82
N SER A 109 13.84 -14.78 10.99
CA SER A 109 13.70 -16.20 11.31
C SER A 109 12.25 -16.66 11.14
N GLY A 110 12.04 -17.70 10.34
CA GLY A 110 10.69 -18.23 10.05
C GLY A 110 9.98 -17.57 8.88
N ALA A 111 10.64 -16.69 8.13
CA ALA A 111 10.05 -16.13 6.90
C ALA A 111 9.71 -17.25 5.91
N ASP A 112 8.48 -17.21 5.39
CA ASP A 112 8.02 -18.14 4.37
C ASP A 112 8.67 -17.81 3.03
N PRO A 113 9.39 -18.76 2.38
CA PRO A 113 10.06 -18.54 1.11
C PRO A 113 9.11 -18.24 -0.06
N SER A 114 7.81 -18.41 0.11
CA SER A 114 6.79 -18.10 -0.89
C SER A 114 6.08 -16.76 -0.64
N SER A 115 6.46 -16.00 0.38
CA SER A 115 5.79 -14.73 0.74
C SER A 115 5.79 -13.73 -0.42
N LEU A 116 6.96 -13.50 -1.04
CA LEU A 116 7.08 -12.58 -2.17
C LEU A 116 6.22 -13.02 -3.36
N ARG A 117 6.28 -14.29 -3.73
CA ARG A 117 5.50 -14.88 -4.84
C ARG A 117 4.00 -14.66 -4.67
N ARG A 118 3.49 -14.82 -3.44
CA ARG A 118 2.06 -14.63 -3.16
C ARG A 118 1.67 -13.16 -3.09
N PHE A 119 2.58 -12.31 -2.64
CA PHE A 119 2.26 -10.92 -2.33
C PHE A 119 2.50 -9.97 -3.52
N ALA A 120 3.57 -10.18 -4.29
CA ALA A 120 3.95 -9.28 -5.38
C ALA A 120 2.84 -9.04 -6.42
N PRO A 121 2.03 -10.04 -6.84
CA PRO A 121 0.94 -9.79 -7.78
C PRO A 121 -0.11 -8.83 -7.22
N LEU A 122 -0.47 -8.95 -5.94
CA LEU A 122 -1.42 -8.04 -5.27
C LEU A 122 -0.88 -6.62 -5.17
N PHE A 123 0.42 -6.50 -4.92
CA PHE A 123 1.09 -5.21 -4.89
C PHE A 123 1.09 -4.55 -6.27
N VAL A 124 1.48 -5.27 -7.32
CA VAL A 124 1.50 -4.79 -8.70
C VAL A 124 0.11 -4.33 -9.14
N GLU A 125 -0.93 -5.13 -8.92
CA GLU A 125 -2.32 -4.76 -9.22
C GLU A 125 -2.75 -3.47 -8.49
N SER A 126 -2.35 -3.32 -7.24
CA SER A 126 -2.63 -2.11 -6.46
C SER A 126 -1.89 -0.89 -7.01
N VAL A 127 -0.64 -1.05 -7.44
CA VAL A 127 0.14 0.01 -8.12
C VAL A 127 -0.56 0.45 -9.41
N GLU A 128 -0.98 -0.48 -10.25
CA GLU A 128 -1.69 -0.18 -11.51
C GLU A 128 -2.96 0.63 -11.27
N LYS A 129 -3.79 0.19 -10.32
CA LYS A 129 -5.02 0.91 -9.93
C LYS A 129 -4.72 2.33 -9.45
N TRP A 130 -3.67 2.51 -8.65
CA TRP A 130 -3.30 3.83 -8.15
C TRP A 130 -2.66 4.72 -9.20
N ARG A 131 -1.91 4.16 -10.15
CA ARG A 131 -1.39 4.91 -11.31
C ARG A 131 -2.54 5.47 -12.15
N GLU A 132 -3.54 4.66 -12.45
CA GLU A 132 -4.73 5.10 -13.18
C GLU A 132 -5.53 6.14 -12.39
N ARG A 133 -5.77 5.89 -11.09
CA ARG A 133 -6.51 6.82 -10.24
C ARG A 133 -5.79 8.15 -10.09
N ALA A 134 -4.48 8.16 -9.84
CA ALA A 134 -3.67 9.38 -9.75
C ALA A 134 -3.79 10.22 -11.04
N LYS A 135 -3.71 9.59 -12.20
CA LYS A 135 -3.93 10.24 -13.49
C LYS A 135 -5.33 10.86 -13.60
N ASN A 136 -6.36 10.11 -13.21
CA ASN A 136 -7.74 10.60 -13.25
C ASN A 136 -7.98 11.79 -12.30
N ILE A 137 -7.35 11.77 -11.11
CA ILE A 137 -7.40 12.91 -10.17
C ILE A 137 -6.79 14.16 -10.79
N ILE A 138 -5.59 14.04 -11.38
CA ILE A 138 -4.88 15.15 -12.00
C ILE A 138 -5.67 15.73 -13.19
N GLU A 139 -6.31 14.88 -13.96
CA GLU A 139 -7.12 15.24 -15.10
C GLU A 139 -8.57 15.67 -14.73
N GLY A 140 -8.89 15.71 -13.45
CA GLY A 140 -10.21 16.12 -12.93
C GLY A 140 -11.34 15.12 -13.22
N ARG A 141 -11.01 13.85 -13.48
CA ARG A 141 -11.96 12.78 -13.81
C ARG A 141 -12.20 11.78 -12.68
N ASP A 142 -11.50 11.93 -11.55
CA ASP A 142 -11.67 11.00 -10.43
C ASP A 142 -13.08 11.12 -9.83
N PRO A 143 -13.83 10.02 -9.70
CA PRO A 143 -15.19 10.04 -9.16
C PRO A 143 -15.25 10.31 -7.64
N GLY A 144 -14.10 10.49 -6.98
CA GLY A 144 -13.99 10.68 -5.54
C GLY A 144 -13.67 9.40 -4.79
N ALA A 145 -13.52 9.54 -3.46
CA ALA A 145 -13.13 8.45 -2.58
C ALA A 145 -14.17 7.31 -2.58
N THR A 146 -13.72 6.15 -2.93
CA THR A 146 -14.45 4.93 -2.62
C THR A 146 -14.08 4.56 -1.20
N GLY A 147 -14.96 4.80 -0.23
CA GLY A 147 -14.73 4.60 1.19
C GLY A 147 -13.89 3.39 1.59
N ILE A 148 -13.54 3.28 2.84
CA ILE A 148 -12.71 2.19 3.43
C ILE A 148 -13.27 0.83 2.98
N PRO A 149 -12.48 -0.05 2.35
CA PRO A 149 -12.93 -1.39 1.99
C PRO A 149 -13.43 -2.12 3.25
N GLY A 150 -14.72 -2.49 3.27
CA GLY A 150 -15.37 -3.14 4.41
C GLY A 150 -15.99 -2.20 5.44
N GLY A 151 -15.79 -0.89 5.31
CA GLY A 151 -16.54 0.10 6.06
C GLY A 151 -17.82 0.45 5.32
N GLY A 152 -18.98 -0.03 5.78
CA GLY A 152 -20.25 0.60 5.43
C GLY A 152 -20.17 2.08 5.79
N PRO A 153 -21.01 2.95 5.19
CA PRO A 153 -20.96 4.38 5.47
C PRO A 153 -20.97 4.59 6.97
N ILE A 154 -19.92 5.22 7.49
CA ILE A 154 -19.95 5.77 8.85
C ILE A 154 -21.00 6.87 8.76
N GLY A 155 -22.24 6.49 9.02
CA GLY A 155 -23.39 7.36 8.90
C GLY A 155 -23.27 8.51 9.87
N GLY A 156 -22.70 9.59 9.38
CA GLY A 156 -22.90 10.89 9.92
C GLY A 156 -24.29 11.37 9.51
N GLY A 157 -25.20 11.48 10.41
CA GLY A 157 -26.52 12.01 10.12
C GLY A 157 -27.54 11.52 11.14
N GLY A 158 -27.21 11.66 12.42
CA GLY A 158 -28.21 11.57 13.47
C GLY A 158 -29.22 12.69 13.32
N GLN A 159 -30.38 12.43 12.75
CA GLN A 159 -31.56 13.28 12.98
C GLN A 159 -31.83 13.36 14.50
N PRO A 160 -32.13 14.53 15.04
CA PRO A 160 -32.50 14.66 16.46
C PRO A 160 -33.73 13.80 16.74
N ARG A 161 -33.60 12.80 17.60
CA ARG A 161 -34.74 12.08 18.17
C ARG A 161 -35.53 13.03 19.08
N PRO A 162 -36.87 13.01 19.02
CA PRO A 162 -37.70 13.71 20.00
C PRO A 162 -37.54 13.10 21.41
N PRO A 163 -37.64 13.88 22.48
CA PRO A 163 -37.50 13.39 23.84
C PRO A 163 -38.70 12.53 24.24
N GLY A 164 -38.42 11.31 24.67
CA GLY A 164 -39.50 10.44 25.15
C GLY A 164 -39.04 9.08 25.65
N LYS A 165 -39.02 8.97 26.96
CA LYS A 165 -39.09 7.78 27.83
C LYS A 165 -37.79 7.03 28.12
N ASP A 166 -37.45 7.15 29.39
CA ASP A 166 -36.50 6.33 30.13
C ASP A 166 -36.87 4.85 30.04
N ASP A 167 -35.95 4.05 29.51
CA ASP A 167 -35.88 2.62 29.76
C ASP A 167 -34.48 2.29 30.29
N ASP A 168 -34.44 2.13 31.61
CA ASP A 168 -33.31 1.56 32.35
C ASP A 168 -33.08 0.12 31.91
N ASN A 169 -32.10 -0.07 30.98
CA ASN A 169 -31.54 -1.39 30.76
C ASN A 169 -30.04 -1.24 30.41
N PRO A 170 -29.13 -1.74 31.27
CA PRO A 170 -27.69 -1.61 31.03
C PRO A 170 -27.30 -2.48 29.82
N LYS A 171 -26.69 -1.86 28.80
CA LYS A 171 -26.13 -2.56 27.64
C LYS A 171 -24.88 -3.33 28.01
N PRO A 172 -24.72 -4.61 27.60
CA PRO A 172 -23.48 -5.34 27.78
C PRO A 172 -22.47 -4.87 26.73
N GLY A 173 -21.40 -4.22 27.14
CA GLY A 173 -20.31 -3.86 26.22
C GLY A 173 -19.27 -2.86 26.69
N ASP A 174 -19.48 -2.12 27.76
CA ASP A 174 -18.50 -1.13 28.24
C ASP A 174 -17.44 -1.79 29.14
N ARG A 175 -16.49 -2.47 28.53
CA ARG A 175 -15.21 -2.80 29.17
C ARG A 175 -14.11 -1.96 28.53
N PHE A 176 -13.90 -0.79 29.05
CA PHE A 176 -12.65 -0.05 28.80
C PHE A 176 -11.52 -0.70 29.60
N ILE A 177 -10.53 -1.23 28.90
CA ILE A 177 -9.28 -1.65 29.52
C ILE A 177 -8.47 -0.38 29.78
N LYS A 178 -8.30 0.01 31.06
CA LYS A 178 -7.28 0.98 31.44
C LYS A 178 -5.91 0.31 31.40
N ILE A 179 -5.02 0.87 30.59
CA ILE A 179 -3.58 0.62 30.65
C ILE A 179 -3.00 1.62 31.64
#